data_833b6d0cafb07b7870b7f40a0a40c399
#
_entry.id   833b6d0cafb07b7870b7f40a0a40c399
#
_cell.length_a   1.000
_cell.length_b   1.000
_cell.length_c   1.000
_cell.angle_alpha   90.00
_cell.angle_beta   90.00
_cell.angle_gamma   90.00
#
_symmetry.space_group_name_H-M   'P 1'
#
loop_
_entity.id
_entity.type
_entity.pdbx_description
1 polymer ?
#
loop_
_entity_poly.entity_id
_entity_poly.type
_entity_poly.pdbx_seq_one_letter_code
_entity_poly.pdbx_strand_id
1 'polypeptide(L)'
;MNEEPSKTYVVFRSALFSFAWPKEGPDLAPPWGKDCAAFVKERLRAFDEVTSINGPHQDESAWTLDVILGGERYELHVHWALIDEPPVDCWVIQVYPVMGLIGWLFRRPLQHFSKLLKNVSQILETTEGISDVQWMNFEEFSNVY
;
A
#
# COMPACT_ATOMS: atom_id res chain seq x y z
N MET A 1 -10.18 2.97 27.70
CA MET A 1 -9.28 3.78 26.89
C MET A 1 -9.49 3.40 25.43
N ASN A 2 -10.03 4.32 24.64
CA ASN A 2 -10.25 4.05 23.22
C ASN A 2 -8.95 4.34 22.49
N GLU A 3 -8.31 3.28 22.04
CA GLU A 3 -7.17 3.43 21.14
C GLU A 3 -7.69 3.95 19.81
N GLU A 4 -7.05 4.97 19.26
CA GLU A 4 -7.38 5.43 17.92
C GLU A 4 -7.07 4.31 16.93
N PRO A 5 -7.96 4.08 15.92
CA PRO A 5 -7.66 3.11 14.88
C PRO A 5 -6.34 3.43 14.19
N SER A 6 -5.56 2.40 13.93
CA SER A 6 -4.28 2.57 13.24
C SER A 6 -4.47 3.16 11.86
N LYS A 7 -3.60 4.08 11.48
CA LYS A 7 -3.59 4.68 10.15
C LYS A 7 -2.79 3.77 9.22
N THR A 8 -3.51 2.98 8.44
CA THR A 8 -2.95 1.94 7.57
C THR A 8 -3.15 2.22 6.08
N TYR A 9 -3.84 3.32 5.75
CA TYR A 9 -4.02 3.80 4.38
C TYR A 9 -3.12 5.00 4.18
N VAL A 10 -2.25 4.95 3.17
CA VAL A 10 -1.50 6.14 2.78
C VAL A 10 -1.95 6.59 1.40
N VAL A 11 -2.28 7.87 1.30
CA VAL A 11 -2.71 8.52 0.06
C VAL A 11 -1.63 9.51 -0.36
N PHE A 12 -1.28 9.51 -1.63
CA PHE A 12 -0.26 10.44 -2.13
C PHE A 12 -0.48 10.75 -3.61
N ARG A 13 0.19 11.80 -4.06
CA ARG A 13 0.15 12.22 -5.47
C ARG A 13 1.50 11.97 -6.11
N SER A 14 1.49 11.54 -7.37
CA SER A 14 2.72 11.37 -8.13
C SER A 14 2.43 11.30 -9.62
N ALA A 15 3.28 11.96 -10.40
CA ALA A 15 3.29 11.83 -11.84
C ALA A 15 4.26 10.76 -12.33
N LEU A 16 4.94 10.06 -11.41
CA LEU A 16 5.89 9.00 -11.76
C LEU A 16 5.23 7.75 -12.32
N PHE A 17 3.97 7.53 -11.97
CA PHE A 17 3.25 6.30 -12.31
C PHE A 17 2.15 6.59 -13.31
N SER A 18 1.90 5.60 -14.18
CA SER A 18 1.02 5.80 -15.33
C SER A 18 -0.45 5.57 -15.02
N PHE A 19 -1.30 6.45 -15.54
CA PHE A 19 -2.75 6.28 -15.63
C PHE A 19 -3.17 5.86 -17.04
N ALA A 20 -2.23 5.47 -17.90
CA ALA A 20 -2.52 5.08 -19.26
C ALA A 20 -3.00 3.64 -19.34
N TRP A 21 -4.12 3.42 -20.01
CA TRP A 21 -4.58 2.08 -20.35
C TRP A 21 -3.73 1.52 -21.46
N PRO A 22 -3.44 0.22 -21.47
CA PRO A 22 -2.76 -0.40 -22.60
C PRO A 22 -3.62 -0.23 -23.86
N LYS A 23 -2.99 0.21 -24.96
CA LYS A 23 -3.68 0.49 -26.22
C LYS A 23 -4.19 -0.78 -26.90
N GLU A 24 -3.59 -1.91 -26.57
CA GLU A 24 -3.95 -3.22 -27.08
C GLU A 24 -4.04 -4.17 -25.90
N GLY A 25 -5.15 -4.87 -25.76
CA GLY A 25 -5.33 -5.79 -24.66
C GLY A 25 -6.74 -6.36 -24.61
N PRO A 26 -6.96 -7.36 -23.76
CA PRO A 26 -8.30 -7.91 -23.56
C PRO A 26 -9.27 -6.83 -23.06
N ASP A 27 -10.56 -7.07 -23.27
CA ASP A 27 -11.64 -6.15 -22.88
C ASP A 27 -11.59 -5.72 -21.40
N LEU A 28 -10.89 -6.50 -20.59
CA LEU A 28 -10.66 -6.16 -19.17
C LEU A 28 -9.21 -5.72 -19.01
N ALA A 29 -8.99 -4.41 -19.05
CA ALA A 29 -7.68 -3.87 -18.77
C ALA A 29 -7.34 -4.06 -17.29
N PRO A 30 -6.08 -4.39 -16.94
CA PRO A 30 -5.68 -4.50 -15.54
C PRO A 30 -5.78 -3.14 -14.85
N PRO A 31 -6.05 -3.12 -13.54
CA PRO A 31 -6.09 -1.86 -12.82
C PRO A 31 -4.75 -1.14 -12.87
N TRP A 32 -4.78 0.19 -12.80
CA TRP A 32 -3.56 0.99 -12.71
C TRP A 32 -2.84 0.72 -11.38
N GLY A 33 -1.53 0.84 -11.41
CA GLY A 33 -0.75 0.74 -10.18
C GLY A 33 0.34 -0.31 -10.18
N LYS A 34 0.47 -1.10 -11.26
CA LYS A 34 1.52 -2.11 -11.34
C LYS A 34 2.92 -1.49 -11.23
N ASP A 35 3.15 -0.40 -11.92
CA ASP A 35 4.42 0.32 -11.89
C ASP A 35 4.67 0.95 -10.50
N CYS A 36 3.65 1.49 -9.87
CA CYS A 36 3.72 1.99 -8.50
C CYS A 36 4.08 0.86 -7.53
N ALA A 37 3.39 -0.28 -7.63
CA ALA A 37 3.68 -1.44 -6.78
C ALA A 37 5.11 -1.96 -7.00
N ALA A 38 5.56 -2.04 -8.25
CA ALA A 38 6.91 -2.47 -8.57
C ALA A 38 7.96 -1.52 -7.99
N PHE A 39 7.70 -0.22 -8.03
CA PHE A 39 8.56 0.79 -7.43
C PHE A 39 8.67 0.60 -5.91
N VAL A 40 7.55 0.44 -5.24
CA VAL A 40 7.51 0.23 -3.79
C VAL A 40 8.26 -1.06 -3.41
N LYS A 41 8.06 -2.12 -4.19
CA LYS A 41 8.78 -3.39 -3.99
C LYS A 41 10.29 -3.19 -4.03
N GLU A 42 10.80 -2.52 -5.05
CA GLU A 42 12.26 -2.30 -5.19
C GLU A 42 12.82 -1.48 -4.03
N ARG A 43 12.07 -0.47 -3.57
CA ARG A 43 12.50 0.37 -2.45
C ARG A 43 12.45 -0.38 -1.12
N LEU A 44 11.43 -1.23 -0.91
CA LEU A 44 11.34 -2.03 0.31
C LEU A 44 12.48 -3.05 0.43
N ARG A 45 12.99 -3.56 -0.68
CA ARG A 45 14.13 -4.47 -0.67
C ARG A 45 15.39 -3.89 -0.05
N ALA A 46 15.51 -2.57 -0.02
CA ALA A 46 16.67 -1.90 0.56
C ALA A 46 16.67 -1.93 2.10
N PHE A 47 15.56 -2.29 2.73
CA PHE A 47 15.49 -2.41 4.18
C PHE A 47 15.87 -3.82 4.61
N ASP A 48 16.88 -3.93 5.46
CA ASP A 48 17.42 -5.22 5.90
C ASP A 48 16.40 -6.11 6.61
N GLU A 49 15.45 -5.50 7.31
CA GLU A 49 14.40 -6.21 8.03
C GLU A 49 13.37 -6.88 7.12
N VAL A 50 13.29 -6.46 5.87
CA VAL A 50 12.41 -7.09 4.87
C VAL A 50 13.13 -8.31 4.32
N THR A 51 12.66 -9.50 4.71
CA THR A 51 13.32 -10.76 4.35
C THR A 51 12.81 -11.35 3.04
N SER A 52 11.57 -11.01 2.66
CA SER A 52 10.97 -11.50 1.42
C SER A 52 9.91 -10.54 0.96
N ILE A 53 9.80 -10.35 -0.36
CA ILE A 53 8.73 -9.58 -0.96
C ILE A 53 8.41 -10.20 -2.32
N ASN A 54 7.15 -10.55 -2.52
CA ASN A 54 6.63 -11.17 -3.73
C ASN A 54 5.55 -10.31 -4.36
N GLY A 55 5.39 -10.44 -5.65
CA GLY A 55 4.44 -9.65 -6.42
C GLY A 55 5.14 -8.65 -7.33
N PRO A 56 4.41 -7.70 -7.89
CA PRO A 56 2.98 -7.46 -7.64
C PRO A 56 2.07 -8.49 -8.31
N HIS A 57 1.04 -8.91 -7.59
CA HIS A 57 -0.03 -9.77 -8.08
C HIS A 57 -1.25 -8.92 -8.39
N GLN A 58 -1.91 -9.19 -9.51
CA GLN A 58 -3.16 -8.51 -9.82
C GLN A 58 -4.29 -9.07 -8.95
N ASP A 59 -4.98 -8.19 -8.25
CA ASP A 59 -6.23 -8.45 -7.58
C ASP A 59 -7.35 -7.66 -8.28
N GLU A 60 -8.61 -7.81 -7.86
CA GLU A 60 -9.76 -7.23 -8.57
C GLU A 60 -9.60 -5.76 -8.95
N SER A 61 -9.12 -4.93 -8.03
CA SER A 61 -8.97 -3.50 -8.27
C SER A 61 -7.62 -2.94 -7.84
N ALA A 62 -6.68 -3.82 -7.51
CA ALA A 62 -5.41 -3.41 -6.93
C ALA A 62 -4.27 -4.34 -7.35
N TRP A 63 -3.05 -3.90 -7.06
CA TRP A 63 -1.86 -4.73 -7.18
C TRP A 63 -1.35 -5.01 -5.76
N THR A 64 -1.13 -6.28 -5.47
CA THR A 64 -0.79 -6.73 -4.13
C THR A 64 0.68 -7.15 -4.04
N LEU A 65 1.36 -6.69 -3.01
CA LEU A 65 2.70 -7.15 -2.63
C LEU A 65 2.58 -7.96 -1.35
N ASP A 66 3.22 -9.12 -1.33
CA ASP A 66 3.33 -9.96 -0.13
C ASP A 66 4.69 -9.72 0.50
N VAL A 67 4.71 -9.25 1.73
CA VAL A 67 5.93 -8.83 2.44
C VAL A 67 6.11 -9.67 3.69
N ILE A 68 7.30 -10.19 3.90
CA ILE A 68 7.68 -10.84 5.17
C ILE A 68 8.72 -9.96 5.84
N LEU A 69 8.42 -9.56 7.06
CA LEU A 69 9.28 -8.71 7.87
C LEU A 69 9.31 -9.26 9.29
N GLY A 70 10.49 -9.65 9.75
CA GLY A 70 10.63 -10.24 11.07
C GLY A 70 9.86 -11.55 11.27
N GLY A 71 9.65 -12.32 10.19
CA GLY A 71 8.86 -13.56 10.24
C GLY A 71 7.36 -13.35 10.20
N GLU A 72 6.89 -12.11 10.20
CA GLU A 72 5.47 -11.79 10.11
C GLU A 72 5.10 -11.43 8.67
N ARG A 73 3.88 -11.79 8.29
CA ARG A 73 3.38 -11.59 6.92
C ARG A 73 2.48 -10.38 6.84
N TYR A 74 2.70 -9.59 5.80
CA TYR A 74 1.92 -8.38 5.53
C TYR A 74 1.57 -8.32 4.05
N GLU A 75 0.49 -7.62 3.72
CA GLU A 75 0.13 -7.32 2.35
C GLU A 75 0.06 -5.80 2.16
N LEU A 76 0.55 -5.35 1.01
CA LEU A 76 0.37 -3.98 0.55
C LEU A 76 -0.54 -4.02 -0.66
N HIS A 77 -1.66 -3.30 -0.60
CA HIS A 77 -2.56 -3.14 -1.75
C HIS A 77 -2.35 -1.77 -2.35
N VAL A 78 -1.93 -1.73 -3.60
CA VAL A 78 -1.62 -0.50 -4.33
C VAL A 78 -2.70 -0.28 -5.38
N HIS A 79 -3.38 0.85 -5.30
CA HIS A 79 -4.41 1.19 -6.27
C HIS A 79 -4.53 2.69 -6.49
N TRP A 80 -5.21 3.04 -7.57
CA TRP A 80 -5.57 4.41 -7.88
C TRP A 80 -6.91 4.74 -7.25
N ALA A 81 -7.08 6.01 -6.86
CA ALA A 81 -8.35 6.51 -6.35
C ALA A 81 -8.53 7.98 -6.69
N LEU A 82 -9.78 8.37 -6.86
CA LEU A 82 -10.16 9.78 -6.93
C LEU A 82 -10.50 10.25 -5.52
N ILE A 83 -9.77 11.25 -5.06
CA ILE A 83 -9.89 11.76 -3.69
C ILE A 83 -10.32 13.22 -3.73
N ASP A 84 -11.12 13.62 -2.78
CA ASP A 84 -11.62 14.99 -2.58
C ASP A 84 -12.65 15.45 -3.61
N GLU A 85 -13.07 16.70 -3.46
CA GLU A 85 -14.02 17.36 -4.35
C GLU A 85 -13.55 18.81 -4.61
N PRO A 86 -13.16 19.17 -5.85
CA PRO A 86 -13.18 18.31 -7.04
C PRO A 86 -12.19 17.14 -6.95
N PRO A 87 -12.52 16.00 -7.61
CA PRO A 87 -11.69 14.81 -7.47
C PRO A 87 -10.28 14.98 -8.04
N VAL A 88 -9.30 14.45 -7.32
CA VAL A 88 -7.90 14.47 -7.70
C VAL A 88 -7.41 13.03 -7.79
N ASP A 89 -6.67 12.73 -8.86
CA ASP A 89 -6.04 11.42 -9.03
C ASP A 89 -4.96 11.20 -7.97
N CYS A 90 -5.14 10.16 -7.18
CA CYS A 90 -4.23 9.81 -6.11
C CYS A 90 -3.85 8.34 -6.19
N TRP A 91 -2.72 8.02 -5.58
CA TRP A 91 -2.31 6.65 -5.33
C TRP A 91 -2.59 6.30 -3.88
N VAL A 92 -3.02 5.07 -3.65
CA VAL A 92 -3.33 4.59 -2.31
C VAL A 92 -2.58 3.29 -2.09
N ILE A 93 -1.93 3.21 -0.93
CA ILE A 93 -1.36 1.95 -0.46
C ILE A 93 -2.04 1.63 0.86
N GLN A 94 -2.70 0.48 0.90
CA GLN A 94 -3.24 -0.06 2.13
C GLN A 94 -2.29 -1.13 2.64
N VAL A 95 -1.85 -0.98 3.89
CA VAL A 95 -0.92 -1.93 4.53
C VAL A 95 -1.69 -2.68 5.60
N TYR A 96 -1.68 -4.00 5.55
CA TYR A 96 -2.33 -4.78 6.59
C TYR A 96 -1.62 -6.10 6.85
N PRO A 97 -1.74 -6.61 8.09
CA PRO A 97 -1.14 -7.89 8.45
C PRO A 97 -1.97 -9.05 7.91
N VAL A 98 -1.28 -10.11 7.48
CA VAL A 98 -1.91 -11.37 7.13
C VAL A 98 -1.85 -12.27 8.34
N MET A 99 -2.97 -12.43 9.01
CA MET A 99 -3.06 -13.27 10.20
C MET A 99 -3.64 -14.61 9.82
N GLY A 100 -2.85 -15.69 9.99
CA GLY A 100 -3.35 -17.03 9.89
C GLY A 100 -4.36 -17.29 11.02
N LEU A 101 -5.11 -18.39 10.90
CA LEU A 101 -6.11 -18.76 11.90
C LEU A 101 -5.54 -18.79 13.33
N ILE A 102 -4.33 -19.33 13.47
CA ILE A 102 -3.64 -19.42 14.76
C ILE A 102 -3.31 -18.03 15.30
N GLY A 103 -2.80 -17.15 14.46
CA GLY A 103 -2.48 -15.76 14.84
C GLY A 103 -3.74 -15.01 15.27
N TRP A 104 -4.85 -15.23 14.57
CA TRP A 104 -6.13 -14.61 14.90
C TRP A 104 -6.66 -15.09 16.26
N LEU A 105 -6.59 -16.41 16.51
CA LEU A 105 -7.06 -17.01 17.78
C LEU A 105 -6.25 -16.54 18.98
N PHE A 106 -4.96 -16.38 18.84
CA PHE A 106 -4.07 -16.01 19.93
C PHE A 106 -3.78 -14.51 20.01
N ARG A 107 -4.29 -13.71 19.05
CA ARG A 107 -4.14 -12.26 19.00
C ARG A 107 -2.72 -11.80 19.29
N ARG A 108 -1.75 -12.41 18.62
CA ARG A 108 -0.35 -12.06 18.79
C ARG A 108 -0.12 -10.60 18.42
N PRO A 109 0.56 -9.81 19.27
CA PRO A 109 0.93 -8.46 18.89
C PRO A 109 1.89 -8.51 17.69
N LEU A 110 1.61 -7.67 16.69
CA LEU A 110 2.43 -7.58 15.48
C LEU A 110 3.58 -6.61 15.75
N GLN A 111 4.73 -7.16 16.11
CA GLN A 111 5.89 -6.37 16.55
C GLN A 111 6.49 -5.52 15.45
N HIS A 112 6.33 -5.96 14.19
CA HIS A 112 6.97 -5.30 13.05
C HIS A 112 6.05 -4.44 12.21
N PHE A 113 4.76 -4.39 12.53
CA PHE A 113 3.79 -3.64 11.74
C PHE A 113 4.12 -2.14 11.70
N SER A 114 4.37 -1.56 12.86
CA SER A 114 4.77 -0.16 12.97
C SER A 114 6.05 0.14 12.16
N LYS A 115 7.00 -0.79 12.16
CA LYS A 115 8.24 -0.66 11.40
C LYS A 115 7.97 -0.65 9.89
N LEU A 116 7.09 -1.54 9.43
CA LEU A 116 6.72 -1.57 8.01
C LEU A 116 6.04 -0.27 7.58
N LEU A 117 5.11 0.24 8.40
CA LEU A 117 4.47 1.53 8.12
C LEU A 117 5.49 2.66 8.01
N LYS A 118 6.48 2.68 8.89
CA LYS A 118 7.58 3.67 8.85
C LYS A 118 8.43 3.51 7.58
N ASN A 119 8.71 2.27 7.19
CA ASN A 119 9.48 2.01 5.97
C ASN A 119 8.75 2.54 4.73
N VAL A 120 7.45 2.27 4.63
CA VAL A 120 6.63 2.78 3.52
C VAL A 120 6.59 4.32 3.55
N SER A 121 6.38 4.90 4.72
CA SER A 121 6.37 6.36 4.90
C SER A 121 7.69 6.98 4.44
N GLN A 122 8.81 6.40 4.85
CA GLN A 122 10.14 6.89 4.46
C GLN A 122 10.34 6.86 2.95
N ILE A 123 9.93 5.78 2.30
CA ILE A 123 10.01 5.67 0.84
C ILE A 123 9.26 6.82 0.17
N LEU A 124 8.00 7.04 0.59
CA LEU A 124 7.14 8.04 -0.04
C LEU A 124 7.61 9.46 0.24
N GLU A 125 8.08 9.73 1.45
CA GLU A 125 8.50 11.07 1.85
C GLU A 125 9.87 11.47 1.30
N THR A 126 10.72 10.49 0.96
CA THR A 126 12.07 10.77 0.46
C THR A 126 12.19 10.63 -1.06
N THR A 127 11.15 10.20 -1.75
CA THR A 127 11.18 10.05 -3.20
C THR A 127 10.79 11.35 -3.89
N GLU A 128 11.67 11.87 -4.71
CA GLU A 128 11.36 13.03 -5.56
C GLU A 128 10.26 12.64 -6.56
N GLY A 129 9.28 13.51 -6.71
CA GLY A 129 8.13 13.26 -7.58
C GLY A 129 6.92 12.68 -6.86
N ILE A 130 7.01 12.43 -5.57
CA ILE A 130 5.89 12.04 -4.72
C ILE A 130 5.57 13.20 -3.77
N SER A 131 4.30 13.58 -3.68
CA SER A 131 3.85 14.70 -2.86
C SER A 131 2.53 14.39 -2.15
N ASP A 132 2.15 15.25 -1.23
CA ASP A 132 0.88 15.18 -0.50
C ASP A 132 0.65 13.83 0.17
N VAL A 133 1.69 13.31 0.83
CA VAL A 133 1.63 12.04 1.54
C VAL A 133 0.82 12.20 2.81
N GLN A 134 -0.27 11.45 2.91
CA GLN A 134 -1.17 11.53 4.06
C GLN A 134 -1.61 10.13 4.50
N TRP A 135 -1.36 9.82 5.77
CA TRP A 135 -1.80 8.57 6.36
C TRP A 135 -3.19 8.74 6.96
N MET A 136 -4.04 7.74 6.75
CA MET A 136 -5.43 7.75 7.19
C MET A 136 -5.82 6.40 7.80
N ASN A 137 -6.77 6.43 8.74
CA ASN A 137 -7.45 5.22 9.15
C ASN A 137 -8.58 4.92 8.16
N PHE A 138 -9.24 3.78 8.33
CA PHE A 138 -10.32 3.36 7.42
C PHE A 138 -11.45 4.39 7.35
N GLU A 139 -11.87 4.94 8.49
CA GLU A 139 -12.95 5.92 8.54
C GLU A 139 -12.58 7.21 7.79
N GLU A 140 -11.39 7.73 8.05
CA GLU A 140 -10.90 8.92 7.35
C GLU A 140 -10.83 8.70 5.83
N PHE A 141 -10.31 7.55 5.41
CA PHE A 141 -10.22 7.20 4.00
C PHE A 141 -11.61 7.10 3.36
N SER A 142 -12.55 6.46 4.04
CA SER A 142 -13.93 6.31 3.53
C SER A 142 -14.64 7.64 3.34
N ASN A 143 -14.25 8.66 4.12
CA ASN A 143 -14.87 9.98 4.02
C ASN A 143 -14.35 10.82 2.86
N VAL A 144 -13.16 10.53 2.33
CA VAL A 144 -12.57 11.31 1.22
C VAL A 144 -12.58 10.55 -0.11
N TYR A 145 -12.82 9.26 -0.06
CA TYR A 145 -12.87 8.37 -1.24
C TYR A 145 -14.28 8.29 -1.90
#